data_51df150d467510c046e2e4f584dc49e8
#
_entry.id   51df150d467510c046e2e4f584dc49e8
#
_cell.length_a   1.000
_cell.length_b   1.000
_cell.length_c   1.000
_cell.angle_alpha   90.00
_cell.angle_beta   90.00
_cell.angle_gamma   90.00
#
_symmetry.space_group_name_H-M   'P 1'
#
loop_
_entity.id
_entity.type
_entity.pdbx_description
1 polymer ?
#
loop_
_entity_poly.entity_id
_entity_poly.type
_entity_poly.pdbx_seq_one_letter_code
_entity_poly.pdbx_strand_id
1 'polypeptide(L)'
;TEGADSGDLLSRVTKDVDRVEVFFAHTLVPLATAVIVPIGTVVWMGVAISPLNALVLAPFLALAGICVPTVGGKTTDEAAQVVRATRGKLSHHVTDSVQGVREVIAFGAQEHRMKEMADELEEYIFQAQYKTSFWIAVRRGLNQALLPLAVVAQILVAYSAYPSGKLSIAQVTMSL
;
A
#
# COMPACT_ATOMS: atom_id res chain seq x y z
N THR A 1 -28.57 -36.47 6.47
CA THR A 1 -27.68 -35.91 5.42
C THR A 1 -28.04 -34.46 5.04
N GLU A 2 -29.33 -34.06 5.15
CA GLU A 2 -29.79 -32.69 4.82
C GLU A 2 -29.31 -31.61 5.78
N GLY A 3 -29.04 -31.94 7.04
CA GLY A 3 -28.55 -30.94 8.02
C GLY A 3 -27.11 -30.52 7.85
N ALA A 4 -26.27 -31.35 7.25
CA ALA A 4 -24.87 -31.00 6.97
C ALA A 4 -24.74 -30.04 5.78
N ASP A 5 -25.64 -30.16 4.81
CA ASP A 5 -25.67 -29.34 3.59
C ASP A 5 -26.15 -27.92 3.87
N SER A 6 -27.13 -27.73 4.76
CA SER A 6 -27.64 -26.42 5.16
C SER A 6 -26.62 -25.63 5.99
N GLY A 7 -25.81 -26.28 6.84
CA GLY A 7 -24.73 -25.65 7.60
C GLY A 7 -23.59 -25.17 6.71
N ASP A 8 -23.22 -25.95 5.68
CA ASP A 8 -22.19 -25.58 4.72
C ASP A 8 -22.64 -24.41 3.83
N LEU A 9 -23.90 -24.43 3.38
CA LEU A 9 -24.49 -23.31 2.65
C LEU A 9 -24.52 -22.03 3.46
N LEU A 10 -24.94 -22.08 4.72
CA LEU A 10 -24.96 -20.92 5.60
C LEU A 10 -23.54 -20.36 5.81
N SER A 11 -22.56 -21.24 6.04
CA SER A 11 -21.14 -20.85 6.19
C SER A 11 -20.58 -20.19 4.92
N ARG A 12 -20.93 -20.66 3.73
CA ARG A 12 -20.52 -20.06 2.47
C ARG A 12 -21.13 -18.68 2.26
N VAL A 13 -22.45 -18.56 2.49
CA VAL A 13 -23.15 -17.28 2.37
C VAL A 13 -22.56 -16.25 3.35
N THR A 14 -22.32 -16.63 4.62
CA THR A 14 -21.71 -15.72 5.60
C THR A 14 -20.32 -15.26 5.15
N LYS A 15 -19.47 -16.18 4.66
CA LYS A 15 -18.13 -15.83 4.15
C LYS A 15 -18.19 -14.92 2.92
N ASP A 16 -19.17 -15.08 2.06
CA ASP A 16 -19.32 -14.25 0.87
C ASP A 16 -19.82 -12.85 1.25
N VAL A 17 -20.72 -12.73 2.23
CA VAL A 17 -21.13 -11.43 2.81
C VAL A 17 -19.94 -10.73 3.45
N ASP A 18 -19.14 -11.42 4.29
CA ASP A 18 -17.94 -10.87 4.90
C ASP A 18 -16.93 -10.35 3.86
N ARG A 19 -16.77 -11.09 2.76
CA ARG A 19 -15.88 -10.64 1.65
C ARG A 19 -16.38 -9.40 0.97
N VAL A 20 -17.69 -9.29 0.77
CA VAL A 20 -18.32 -8.10 0.19
C VAL A 20 -18.16 -6.91 1.12
N GLU A 21 -18.39 -7.09 2.43
CA GLU A 21 -18.20 -6.05 3.44
C GLU A 21 -16.74 -5.55 3.45
N VAL A 22 -15.77 -6.47 3.50
CA VAL A 22 -14.34 -6.14 3.45
C VAL A 22 -13.99 -5.40 2.17
N PHE A 23 -14.54 -5.81 1.03
CA PHE A 23 -14.32 -5.11 -0.25
C PHE A 23 -14.84 -3.68 -0.22
N PHE A 24 -16.06 -3.45 0.25
CA PHE A 24 -16.64 -2.11 0.36
C PHE A 24 -15.84 -1.24 1.32
N ALA A 25 -15.59 -1.73 2.54
CA ALA A 25 -14.92 -0.96 3.58
C ALA A 25 -13.44 -0.66 3.27
N HIS A 26 -12.72 -1.61 2.69
CA HIS A 26 -11.27 -1.52 2.53
C HIS A 26 -10.80 -1.20 1.10
N THR A 27 -11.69 -1.25 0.12
CA THR A 27 -11.34 -0.95 -1.27
C THR A 27 -12.13 0.23 -1.81
N LEU A 28 -13.45 0.16 -1.78
CA LEU A 28 -14.29 1.16 -2.42
C LEU A 28 -14.24 2.51 -1.70
N VAL A 29 -14.38 2.50 -0.37
CA VAL A 29 -14.36 3.74 0.43
C VAL A 29 -13.00 4.45 0.36
N PRO A 30 -11.85 3.80 0.59
CA PRO A 30 -10.55 4.44 0.42
C PRO A 30 -10.29 4.95 -1.00
N LEU A 31 -10.72 4.20 -2.02
CA LEU A 31 -10.56 4.62 -3.41
C LEU A 31 -11.39 5.87 -3.73
N ALA A 32 -12.66 5.87 -3.33
CA ALA A 32 -13.54 7.04 -3.49
C ALA A 32 -12.97 8.27 -2.76
N THR A 33 -12.52 8.09 -1.52
CA THR A 33 -11.92 9.15 -0.71
C THR A 33 -10.64 9.69 -1.36
N ALA A 34 -9.80 8.81 -1.88
CA ALA A 34 -8.55 9.19 -2.56
C ALA A 34 -8.77 10.06 -3.82
N VAL A 35 -9.95 10.00 -4.42
CA VAL A 35 -10.31 10.82 -5.59
C VAL A 35 -11.09 12.06 -5.16
N ILE A 36 -12.12 11.88 -4.34
CA ILE A 36 -13.06 12.96 -3.99
C ILE A 36 -12.36 14.04 -3.14
N VAL A 37 -11.56 13.64 -2.15
CA VAL A 37 -10.94 14.60 -1.23
C VAL A 37 -9.94 15.52 -1.96
N PRO A 38 -8.97 15.04 -2.74
CA PRO A 38 -8.04 15.93 -3.45
C PRO A 38 -8.74 16.86 -4.42
N ILE A 39 -9.72 16.35 -5.19
CA ILE A 39 -10.48 17.17 -6.14
C ILE A 39 -11.29 18.23 -5.38
N GLY A 40 -12.00 17.84 -4.33
CA GLY A 40 -12.77 18.76 -3.50
C GLY A 40 -11.90 19.85 -2.87
N THR A 41 -10.71 19.49 -2.39
CA THR A 41 -9.74 20.45 -1.82
C THR A 41 -9.26 21.45 -2.87
N VAL A 42 -8.88 21.00 -4.07
CA VAL A 42 -8.42 21.89 -5.14
C VAL A 42 -9.56 22.83 -5.60
N VAL A 43 -10.76 22.31 -5.78
CA VAL A 43 -11.93 23.13 -6.17
C VAL A 43 -12.26 24.15 -5.08
N TRP A 44 -12.34 23.69 -3.83
CA TRP A 44 -12.63 24.59 -2.70
C TRP A 44 -11.56 25.68 -2.58
N MET A 45 -10.29 25.33 -2.66
CA MET A 45 -9.19 26.29 -2.60
C MET A 45 -9.25 27.29 -3.75
N GLY A 46 -9.57 26.84 -4.95
CA GLY A 46 -9.70 27.72 -6.13
C GLY A 46 -10.84 28.73 -6.03
N VAL A 47 -11.95 28.33 -5.42
CA VAL A 47 -13.15 29.17 -5.29
C VAL A 47 -13.08 30.06 -4.05
N ALA A 48 -12.67 29.52 -2.90
CA ALA A 48 -12.73 30.20 -1.61
C ALA A 48 -11.48 31.06 -1.32
N ILE A 49 -10.31 30.69 -1.85
CA ILE A 49 -9.04 31.33 -1.54
C ILE A 49 -8.48 32.04 -2.79
N SER A 50 -7.94 31.28 -3.72
CA SER A 50 -7.37 31.80 -4.96
C SER A 50 -7.17 30.70 -6.00
N PRO A 51 -7.48 30.92 -7.27
CA PRO A 51 -7.19 30.00 -8.36
C PRO A 51 -5.69 29.67 -8.50
N LEU A 52 -4.82 30.62 -8.15
CA LEU A 52 -3.38 30.44 -8.21
C LEU A 52 -2.89 29.40 -7.16
N ASN A 53 -3.44 29.47 -5.96
CA ASN A 53 -3.12 28.52 -4.89
C ASN A 53 -3.59 27.10 -5.26
N ALA A 54 -4.79 26.98 -5.84
CA ALA A 54 -5.30 25.71 -6.35
C ALA A 54 -4.40 25.13 -7.46
N LEU A 55 -3.95 25.97 -8.39
CA LEU A 55 -3.07 25.59 -9.49
C LEU A 55 -1.70 25.09 -8.99
N VAL A 56 -1.19 25.68 -7.91
CA VAL A 56 0.08 25.24 -7.31
C VAL A 56 -0.09 23.96 -6.49
N LEU A 57 -1.21 23.76 -5.79
CA LEU A 57 -1.46 22.55 -4.99
C LEU A 57 -1.74 21.31 -5.87
N ALA A 58 -2.48 21.49 -6.96
CA ALA A 58 -2.92 20.38 -7.81
C ALA A 58 -1.78 19.44 -8.27
N PRO A 59 -0.62 19.92 -8.77
CA PRO A 59 0.48 19.04 -9.17
C PRO A 59 1.07 18.24 -8.00
N PHE A 60 1.14 18.78 -6.80
CA PHE A 60 1.63 18.03 -5.63
C PHE A 60 0.69 16.89 -5.27
N LEU A 61 -0.63 17.13 -5.31
CA LEU A 61 -1.63 16.08 -5.08
C LEU A 61 -1.60 15.03 -6.18
N ALA A 62 -1.46 15.44 -7.44
CA ALA A 62 -1.34 14.51 -8.57
C ALA A 62 -0.06 13.66 -8.48
N LEU A 63 1.08 14.26 -8.12
CA LEU A 63 2.34 13.54 -7.89
C LEU A 63 2.20 12.54 -6.74
N ALA A 64 1.65 12.95 -5.61
CA ALA A 64 1.46 12.08 -4.45
C ALA A 64 0.48 10.93 -4.71
N GLY A 65 -0.64 11.21 -5.39
CA GLY A 65 -1.70 10.23 -5.60
C GLY A 65 -1.50 9.32 -6.80
N ILE A 66 -0.84 9.79 -7.87
CA ILE A 66 -0.69 9.05 -9.12
C ILE A 66 0.75 8.59 -9.33
N CYS A 67 1.73 9.50 -9.28
CA CYS A 67 3.12 9.17 -9.63
C CYS A 67 3.81 8.35 -8.54
N VAL A 68 3.72 8.76 -7.28
CA VAL A 68 4.42 8.06 -6.19
C VAL A 68 4.00 6.60 -6.04
N PRO A 69 2.71 6.21 -6.10
CA PRO A 69 2.32 4.81 -6.02
C PRO A 69 2.86 3.93 -7.15
N THR A 70 3.12 4.51 -8.34
CA THR A 70 3.66 3.75 -9.48
C THR A 70 5.16 3.54 -9.42
N VAL A 71 5.88 4.30 -8.58
CA VAL A 71 7.34 4.19 -8.43
C VAL A 71 7.71 2.80 -7.87
N GLY A 72 8.48 2.05 -8.64
CA GLY A 72 8.93 0.70 -8.25
C GLY A 72 7.82 -0.37 -8.23
N GLY A 73 6.65 -0.10 -8.82
CA GLY A 73 5.50 -1.02 -8.83
C GLY A 73 5.86 -2.39 -9.40
N LYS A 74 6.42 -2.44 -10.60
CA LYS A 74 6.82 -3.71 -11.25
C LYS A 74 7.77 -4.55 -10.38
N THR A 75 8.82 -3.92 -9.85
CA THR A 75 9.81 -4.59 -9.00
C THR A 75 9.20 -5.11 -7.70
N THR A 76 8.24 -4.37 -7.13
CA THR A 76 7.51 -4.80 -5.93
C THR A 76 6.58 -5.97 -6.23
N ASP A 77 5.92 -5.97 -7.39
CA ASP A 77 5.01 -7.05 -7.81
C ASP A 77 5.79 -8.34 -8.11
N GLU A 78 6.92 -8.24 -8.81
CA GLU A 78 7.83 -9.37 -9.05
C GLU A 78 8.35 -9.96 -7.73
N ALA A 79 8.82 -9.12 -6.82
CA ALA A 79 9.27 -9.54 -5.50
C ALA A 79 8.15 -10.20 -4.67
N ALA A 80 6.93 -9.67 -4.74
CA ALA A 80 5.77 -10.27 -4.09
C ALA A 80 5.40 -11.63 -4.68
N GLN A 81 5.58 -11.83 -5.99
CA GLN A 81 5.38 -13.15 -6.63
C GLN A 81 6.42 -14.15 -6.15
N VAL A 82 7.70 -13.77 -6.08
CA VAL A 82 8.79 -14.60 -5.54
C VAL A 82 8.49 -15.02 -4.11
N VAL A 83 8.11 -14.09 -3.24
CA VAL A 83 7.75 -14.40 -1.84
C VAL A 83 6.57 -15.37 -1.76
N ARG A 84 5.53 -15.19 -2.58
CA ARG A 84 4.38 -16.12 -2.61
C ARG A 84 4.77 -17.52 -3.08
N ALA A 85 5.56 -17.61 -4.15
CA ALA A 85 6.04 -18.88 -4.69
C ALA A 85 6.92 -19.63 -3.69
N THR A 86 7.84 -18.90 -3.03
CA THR A 86 8.75 -19.47 -2.02
C THR A 86 7.99 -19.93 -0.78
N ARG A 87 6.97 -19.18 -0.32
CA ARG A 87 6.08 -19.64 0.77
C ARG A 87 5.30 -20.90 0.39
N GLY A 88 4.89 -21.01 -0.85
CA GLY A 88 4.25 -22.24 -1.36
C GLY A 88 5.18 -23.45 -1.29
N LYS A 89 6.44 -23.32 -1.74
CA LYS A 89 7.46 -24.35 -1.62
C LYS A 89 7.72 -24.73 -0.18
N LEU A 90 7.88 -23.74 0.71
CA LEU A 90 8.07 -23.99 2.14
C LEU A 90 6.91 -24.78 2.74
N SER A 91 5.67 -24.40 2.42
CA SER A 91 4.48 -25.14 2.89
C SER A 91 4.48 -26.59 2.42
N HIS A 92 4.91 -26.84 1.17
CA HIS A 92 5.06 -28.19 0.62
C HIS A 92 6.14 -28.98 1.37
N HIS A 93 7.33 -28.41 1.56
CA HIS A 93 8.42 -29.03 2.32
C HIS A 93 8.03 -29.37 3.76
N VAL A 94 7.31 -28.47 4.43
CA VAL A 94 6.79 -28.72 5.80
C VAL A 94 5.81 -29.88 5.78
N THR A 95 4.87 -29.90 4.83
CA THR A 95 3.87 -30.96 4.72
C THR A 95 4.54 -32.32 4.47
N ASP A 96 5.49 -32.38 3.52
CA ASP A 96 6.24 -33.60 3.23
C ASP A 96 7.05 -34.09 4.43
N SER A 97 7.68 -33.16 5.17
CA SER A 97 8.47 -33.48 6.37
C SER A 97 7.59 -34.00 7.51
N VAL A 98 6.37 -33.49 7.64
CA VAL A 98 5.39 -33.97 8.64
C VAL A 98 4.85 -35.36 8.24
N GLN A 99 4.53 -35.56 6.96
CA GLN A 99 4.04 -36.85 6.46
C GLN A 99 5.14 -37.93 6.50
N GLY A 100 6.38 -37.59 6.16
CA GLY A 100 7.55 -38.46 6.16
C GLY A 100 8.35 -38.43 7.47
N VAL A 101 7.81 -37.92 8.57
CA VAL A 101 8.55 -37.71 9.83
C VAL A 101 9.21 -38.98 10.35
N ARG A 102 8.55 -40.14 10.20
CA ARG A 102 9.09 -41.45 10.62
C ARG A 102 10.34 -41.84 9.83
N GLU A 103 10.37 -41.55 8.53
CA GLU A 103 11.51 -41.81 7.66
C GLU A 103 12.63 -40.82 7.94
N VAL A 104 12.33 -39.53 8.09
CA VAL A 104 13.32 -38.51 8.45
C VAL A 104 14.04 -38.85 9.76
N ILE A 105 13.31 -39.34 10.78
CA ILE A 105 13.90 -39.77 12.06
C ILE A 105 14.69 -41.06 11.86
N ALA A 106 14.19 -42.04 11.12
CA ALA A 106 14.86 -43.34 10.92
C ALA A 106 16.22 -43.19 10.21
N PHE A 107 16.34 -42.24 9.28
CA PHE A 107 17.58 -41.95 8.56
C PHE A 107 18.45 -40.87 9.23
N GLY A 108 18.04 -40.30 10.35
CA GLY A 108 18.79 -39.25 11.05
C GLY A 108 18.92 -37.95 10.22
N ALA A 109 17.99 -37.70 9.31
CA ALA A 109 18.06 -36.61 8.31
C ALA A 109 17.48 -35.29 8.78
N GLN A 110 17.14 -35.13 10.08
CA GLN A 110 16.45 -33.92 10.61
C GLN A 110 17.25 -32.65 10.38
N GLU A 111 18.55 -32.68 10.70
CA GLU A 111 19.43 -31.52 10.59
C GLU A 111 19.64 -31.12 9.11
N HIS A 112 19.79 -32.12 8.23
CA HIS A 112 19.91 -31.88 6.80
C HIS A 112 18.67 -31.24 6.22
N ARG A 113 17.46 -31.76 6.55
CA ARG A 113 16.18 -31.19 6.13
C ARG A 113 15.95 -29.76 6.65
N MET A 114 16.29 -29.50 7.91
CA MET A 114 16.19 -28.14 8.47
C MET A 114 17.13 -27.16 7.75
N LYS A 115 18.35 -27.59 7.46
CA LYS A 115 19.32 -26.77 6.75
C LYS A 115 18.89 -26.49 5.30
N GLU A 116 18.40 -27.49 4.60
CA GLU A 116 17.87 -27.36 3.26
C GLU A 116 16.70 -26.33 3.19
N MET A 117 15.80 -26.36 4.20
CA MET A 117 14.71 -25.40 4.33
C MET A 117 15.19 -23.99 4.70
N ALA A 118 16.23 -23.86 5.52
CA ALA A 118 16.75 -22.56 5.93
C ALA A 118 17.56 -21.89 4.81
N ASP A 119 18.56 -22.59 4.27
CA ASP A 119 19.55 -22.01 3.36
C ASP A 119 18.92 -21.63 2.00
N GLU A 120 18.04 -22.48 1.44
CA GLU A 120 17.49 -22.25 0.10
C GLU A 120 16.35 -21.23 0.09
N LEU A 121 15.59 -21.14 1.17
CA LEU A 121 14.40 -20.30 1.26
C LEU A 121 14.66 -18.93 1.87
N GLU A 122 15.62 -18.83 2.81
CA GLU A 122 15.96 -17.59 3.48
C GLU A 122 16.58 -16.59 2.51
N GLU A 123 17.50 -17.00 1.66
CA GLU A 123 18.16 -16.16 0.64
C GLU A 123 17.14 -15.51 -0.32
N TYR A 124 16.22 -16.32 -0.86
CA TYR A 124 15.19 -15.81 -1.80
C TYR A 124 14.20 -14.86 -1.14
N ILE A 125 13.76 -15.19 0.07
CA ILE A 125 12.83 -14.32 0.83
C ILE A 125 13.53 -13.03 1.21
N PHE A 126 14.77 -13.09 1.70
CA PHE A 126 15.54 -11.93 2.11
C PHE A 126 15.75 -10.94 0.96
N GLN A 127 16.21 -11.41 -0.22
CA GLN A 127 16.42 -10.56 -1.38
C GLN A 127 15.12 -9.93 -1.89
N ALA A 128 14.04 -10.68 -1.93
CA ALA A 128 12.74 -10.18 -2.34
C ALA A 128 12.17 -9.15 -1.35
N GLN A 129 12.32 -9.39 -0.05
CA GLN A 129 11.91 -8.45 1.00
C GLN A 129 12.76 -7.19 1.00
N TYR A 130 14.06 -7.29 0.78
CA TYR A 130 14.95 -6.13 0.70
C TYR A 130 14.53 -5.20 -0.45
N LYS A 131 14.32 -5.75 -1.66
CA LYS A 131 13.84 -4.97 -2.81
C LYS A 131 12.49 -4.30 -2.54
N THR A 132 11.57 -5.04 -1.95
CA THR A 132 10.25 -4.51 -1.59
C THR A 132 10.34 -3.39 -0.56
N SER A 133 11.12 -3.60 0.51
CA SER A 133 11.31 -2.62 1.58
C SER A 133 12.00 -1.34 1.08
N PHE A 134 12.97 -1.46 0.19
CA PHE A 134 13.64 -0.33 -0.44
C PHE A 134 12.62 0.56 -1.19
N TRP A 135 11.80 -0.02 -2.06
CA TRP A 135 10.82 0.76 -2.82
C TRP A 135 9.69 1.33 -1.95
N ILE A 136 9.30 0.62 -0.89
CA ILE A 136 8.38 1.16 0.13
C ILE A 136 9.01 2.38 0.82
N ALA A 137 10.28 2.30 1.22
CA ALA A 137 10.99 3.41 1.85
C ALA A 137 11.12 4.61 0.91
N VAL A 138 11.43 4.39 -0.38
CA VAL A 138 11.49 5.44 -1.40
C VAL A 138 10.13 6.13 -1.55
N ARG A 139 9.04 5.37 -1.69
CA ARG A 139 7.69 5.94 -1.78
C ARG A 139 7.30 6.75 -0.54
N ARG A 140 7.62 6.24 0.66
CA ARG A 140 7.39 6.98 1.91
C ARG A 140 8.20 8.27 1.97
N GLY A 141 9.49 8.20 1.61
CA GLY A 141 10.36 9.37 1.56
C GLY A 141 9.86 10.43 0.58
N LEU A 142 9.44 10.02 -0.61
CA LEU A 142 8.84 10.94 -1.59
C LEU A 142 7.57 11.61 -1.07
N ASN A 143 6.64 10.85 -0.49
CA ASN A 143 5.42 11.41 0.09
C ASN A 143 5.72 12.36 1.26
N GLN A 144 6.67 12.01 2.12
CA GLN A 144 7.06 12.87 3.24
C GLN A 144 7.77 14.16 2.77
N ALA A 145 8.45 14.13 1.63
CA ALA A 145 9.07 15.32 1.04
C ALA A 145 8.04 16.20 0.30
N LEU A 146 7.06 15.60 -0.38
CA LEU A 146 6.05 16.34 -1.13
C LEU A 146 5.19 17.25 -0.25
N LEU A 147 4.84 16.80 0.97
CA LEU A 147 4.01 17.57 1.90
C LEU A 147 4.65 18.91 2.29
N PRO A 148 5.87 18.97 2.87
CA PRO A 148 6.50 20.23 3.22
C PRO A 148 6.83 21.08 1.99
N LEU A 149 7.15 20.47 0.84
CA LEU A 149 7.37 21.21 -0.40
C LEU A 149 6.09 21.90 -0.88
N ALA A 150 4.94 21.24 -0.78
CA ALA A 150 3.65 21.85 -1.09
C ALA A 150 3.37 23.04 -0.16
N VAL A 151 3.60 22.90 1.14
CA VAL A 151 3.44 23.99 2.12
C VAL A 151 4.37 25.16 1.78
N VAL A 152 5.64 24.92 1.52
CA VAL A 152 6.60 25.97 1.12
C VAL A 152 6.15 26.67 -0.15
N ALA A 153 5.69 25.90 -1.16
CA ALA A 153 5.18 26.49 -2.41
C ALA A 153 3.95 27.38 -2.16
N GLN A 154 3.03 26.96 -1.29
CA GLN A 154 1.86 27.75 -0.90
C GLN A 154 2.26 29.05 -0.19
N ILE A 155 3.24 29.00 0.74
CA ILE A 155 3.76 30.19 1.42
C ILE A 155 4.35 31.17 0.41
N LEU A 156 5.16 30.69 -0.55
CA LEU A 156 5.75 31.55 -1.58
C LEU A 156 4.71 32.23 -2.45
N VAL A 157 3.66 31.50 -2.83
CA VAL A 157 2.53 32.07 -3.59
C VAL A 157 1.78 33.10 -2.77
N ALA A 158 1.48 32.79 -1.51
CA ALA A 158 0.80 33.70 -0.60
C ALA A 158 1.62 34.99 -0.38
N TYR A 159 2.94 34.85 -0.17
CA TYR A 159 3.84 35.98 -0.03
C TYR A 159 3.91 36.85 -1.29
N SER A 160 3.93 36.26 -2.47
CA SER A 160 3.97 36.98 -3.75
C SER A 160 2.65 37.71 -4.06
N ALA A 161 1.53 37.16 -3.60
CA ALA A 161 0.20 37.71 -3.85
C ALA A 161 -0.23 38.78 -2.81
N TYR A 162 0.33 38.77 -1.62
CA TYR A 162 -0.01 39.67 -0.52
C TYR A 162 0.28 41.15 -0.86
N PRO A 163 1.48 41.56 -1.38
CA PRO A 163 1.76 42.96 -1.67
C PRO A 163 0.86 43.57 -2.77
N SER A 164 0.29 42.71 -3.61
CA SER A 164 -0.64 43.16 -4.66
C SER A 164 -2.09 43.28 -4.20
N GLY A 165 -2.38 43.07 -2.91
CA GLY A 165 -3.73 43.16 -2.34
C GLY A 165 -4.71 42.09 -2.82
N LYS A 166 -4.20 41.04 -3.46
CA LYS A 166 -5.02 39.97 -4.03
C LYS A 166 -5.47 38.93 -3.00
N LEU A 167 -4.82 38.87 -1.86
CA LEU A 167 -5.13 37.95 -0.76
C LEU A 167 -5.18 38.71 0.58
N SER A 168 -6.20 38.42 1.38
CA SER A 168 -6.26 38.87 2.78
C SER A 168 -5.42 37.98 3.68
N ILE A 169 -5.06 38.46 4.87
CA ILE A 169 -4.33 37.68 5.88
C ILE A 169 -5.10 36.39 6.22
N ALA A 170 -6.42 36.45 6.31
CA ALA A 170 -7.26 35.28 6.56
C ALA A 170 -7.14 34.22 5.44
N GLN A 171 -7.09 34.66 4.18
CA GLN A 171 -6.92 33.74 3.04
C GLN A 171 -5.52 33.12 2.99
N VAL A 172 -4.49 33.87 3.38
CA VAL A 172 -3.12 33.36 3.53
C VAL A 172 -3.08 32.24 4.58
N THR A 173 -3.67 32.47 5.76
CA THR A 173 -3.72 31.44 6.82
C THR A 173 -4.57 30.23 6.46
N MET A 174 -5.62 30.39 5.67
CA MET A 174 -6.44 29.27 5.18
C MET A 174 -5.79 28.45 4.05
N SER A 175 -4.75 28.99 3.40
CA SER A 175 -4.04 28.28 2.31
C SER A 175 -2.91 27.38 2.79
N LEU A 176 -2.55 27.46 4.07
CA LEU A 176 -1.50 26.67 4.73
C LEU A 176 -2.06 25.44 5.42
#